data_cdb79a34d8c2ca05e3f43afa9f2217d5
#
_entry.id   cdb79a34d8c2ca05e3f43afa9f2217d5
#
_cell.length_a   1.000
_cell.length_b   1.000
_cell.length_c   1.000
_cell.angle_alpha   90.00
_cell.angle_beta   90.00
_cell.angle_gamma   90.00
#
_symmetry.space_group_name_H-M   'P 1'
#
loop_
_entity.id
_entity.type
_entity.pdbx_description
1 polymer ?
#
loop_
_entity_poly.entity_id
_entity_poly.type
_entity_poly.pdbx_seq_one_letter_code
_entity_poly.pdbx_strand_id
1 'polypeptide(L)'
;MPKFMLLQNYTPIEGVEPISSWAPEDINAHVAFQLALNNELVASGEFVDGQGLAGPELAKFVTFDGVGAPVVTDGPFPEAKELLAGYRIVDVESEARAVEIAAKTSAAPGPGGAPIRQPIEVRQVMGAPTPEL
;
A
#
# COMPACT_ATOMS: atom_id res chain seq x y z
N MET A 1 8.26 20.21 -1.90
CA MET A 1 8.39 19.22 -2.97
C MET A 1 7.11 18.46 -3.14
N PRO A 2 6.80 17.92 -4.31
CA PRO A 2 5.55 17.19 -4.48
C PRO A 2 5.52 15.91 -3.65
N LYS A 3 4.32 15.54 -3.24
CA LYS A 3 4.10 14.28 -2.51
C LYS A 3 3.38 13.30 -3.40
N PHE A 4 3.79 12.04 -3.29
CA PHE A 4 3.17 10.95 -4.03
C PHE A 4 2.75 9.85 -3.07
N MET A 5 1.62 9.24 -3.34
CA MET A 5 1.17 8.05 -2.63
C MET A 5 1.50 6.82 -3.48
N LEU A 6 2.12 5.86 -2.85
CA LEU A 6 2.47 4.58 -3.45
C LEU A 6 1.51 3.54 -2.86
N LEU A 7 0.59 3.04 -3.68
CA LEU A 7 -0.49 2.18 -3.23
C LEU A 7 -0.21 0.73 -3.57
N GLN A 8 -0.40 -0.15 -2.59
CA GLN A 8 -0.27 -1.60 -2.75
C GLN A 8 -1.65 -2.22 -2.59
N ASN A 9 -2.05 -3.01 -3.57
CA ASN A 9 -3.36 -3.67 -3.57
C ASN A 9 -3.22 -5.17 -3.31
N TYR A 10 -4.30 -5.80 -2.85
CA TYR A 10 -4.37 -7.24 -2.61
C TYR A 10 -4.61 -8.04 -3.90
N THR A 11 -4.35 -7.48 -5.05
CA THR A 11 -4.49 -8.21 -6.31
C THR A 11 -3.57 -9.43 -6.29
N PRO A 12 -4.09 -10.63 -6.57
CA PRO A 12 -3.24 -11.81 -6.67
C PRO A 12 -2.16 -11.63 -7.73
N ILE A 13 -0.94 -12.04 -7.40
CA ILE A 13 0.21 -11.99 -8.30
C ILE A 13 0.43 -13.38 -8.84
N GLU A 14 0.48 -13.54 -10.16
CA GLU A 14 0.70 -14.83 -10.77
C GLU A 14 2.02 -15.44 -10.28
N GLY A 15 1.96 -16.69 -9.85
CA GLY A 15 3.12 -17.43 -9.36
C GLY A 15 3.54 -17.09 -7.93
N VAL A 16 2.79 -16.23 -7.23
CA VAL A 16 3.09 -15.87 -5.84
C VAL A 16 1.91 -16.22 -4.96
N GLU A 17 2.17 -17.07 -3.97
CA GLU A 17 1.16 -17.44 -2.97
C GLU A 17 0.88 -16.28 -2.01
N PRO A 18 -0.31 -16.24 -1.36
CA PRO A 18 -0.59 -15.23 -0.35
C PRO A 18 0.45 -15.25 0.78
N ILE A 19 0.79 -14.08 1.29
CA ILE A 19 1.82 -13.95 2.33
C ILE A 19 1.53 -14.79 3.56
N SER A 20 0.26 -15.03 3.87
CA SER A 20 -0.14 -15.84 5.01
C SER A 20 0.32 -17.30 4.88
N SER A 21 0.63 -17.77 3.67
CA SER A 21 1.09 -19.12 3.40
C SER A 21 2.61 -19.25 3.30
N TRP A 22 3.34 -18.13 3.38
CA TRP A 22 4.80 -18.16 3.25
C TRP A 22 5.46 -18.77 4.49
N ALA A 23 6.66 -19.30 4.31
CA ALA A 23 7.48 -19.72 5.44
C ALA A 23 7.80 -18.53 6.35
N PRO A 24 7.91 -18.73 7.67
CA PRO A 24 8.19 -17.62 8.59
C PRO A 24 9.43 -16.81 8.23
N GLU A 25 10.49 -17.46 7.76
CA GLU A 25 11.71 -16.75 7.34
C GLU A 25 11.49 -15.85 6.13
N ASP A 26 10.61 -16.24 5.22
CA ASP A 26 10.29 -15.42 4.06
C ASP A 26 9.44 -14.20 4.45
N ILE A 27 8.49 -14.38 5.38
CA ILE A 27 7.71 -13.28 5.94
C ILE A 27 8.65 -12.30 6.64
N ASN A 28 9.56 -12.82 7.47
CA ASN A 28 10.51 -11.98 8.22
C ASN A 28 11.42 -11.19 7.28
N ALA A 29 11.90 -11.80 6.21
CA ALA A 29 12.74 -11.13 5.23
C ALA A 29 11.97 -10.02 4.50
N HIS A 30 10.70 -10.27 4.16
CA HIS A 30 9.85 -9.27 3.53
C HIS A 30 9.61 -8.07 4.45
N VAL A 31 9.27 -8.33 5.72
CA VAL A 31 9.05 -7.27 6.71
C VAL A 31 10.33 -6.48 6.95
N ALA A 32 11.47 -7.17 7.05
CA ALA A 32 12.77 -6.51 7.23
C ALA A 32 13.11 -5.60 6.05
N PHE A 33 12.79 -6.02 4.84
CA PHE A 33 12.98 -5.20 3.64
C PHE A 33 12.12 -3.92 3.71
N GLN A 34 10.86 -4.05 4.08
CA GLN A 34 9.96 -2.91 4.20
C GLN A 34 10.46 -1.91 5.24
N LEU A 35 10.91 -2.43 6.39
CA LEU A 35 11.47 -1.58 7.45
C LEU A 35 12.74 -0.88 6.98
N ALA A 36 13.63 -1.59 6.32
CA ALA A 36 14.87 -1.02 5.81
C ALA A 36 14.60 0.09 4.80
N LEU A 37 13.63 -0.11 3.90
CA LEU A 37 13.23 0.91 2.93
C LEU A 37 12.67 2.15 3.64
N ASN A 38 11.80 1.95 4.64
CA ASN A 38 11.28 3.07 5.42
C ASN A 38 12.40 3.84 6.12
N ASN A 39 13.36 3.13 6.70
CA ASN A 39 14.50 3.78 7.36
C ASN A 39 15.36 4.57 6.38
N GLU A 40 15.57 4.04 5.19
CA GLU A 40 16.28 4.76 4.11
C GLU A 40 15.56 6.04 3.73
N LEU A 41 14.24 5.99 3.60
CA LEU A 41 13.42 7.14 3.24
C LEU A 41 13.34 8.18 4.36
N VAL A 42 13.33 7.73 5.61
CA VAL A 42 13.42 8.64 6.76
C VAL A 42 14.77 9.37 6.74
N ALA A 43 15.85 8.64 6.50
CA ALA A 43 17.20 9.23 6.48
C ALA A 43 17.35 10.24 5.35
N SER A 44 16.72 10.02 4.20
CA SER A 44 16.76 10.96 3.07
C SER A 44 15.78 12.12 3.22
N GLY A 45 14.90 12.10 4.22
CA GLY A 45 13.87 13.13 4.41
C GLY A 45 12.66 12.97 3.50
N GLU A 46 12.55 11.85 2.79
CA GLU A 46 11.48 11.62 1.83
C GLU A 46 10.25 10.93 2.42
N PHE A 47 10.37 10.28 3.58
CA PHE A 47 9.26 9.55 4.19
C PHE A 47 8.27 10.51 4.87
N VAL A 48 6.99 10.41 4.51
CA VAL A 48 5.92 11.18 5.16
C VAL A 48 5.09 10.27 6.04
N ASP A 49 4.58 9.17 5.49
CA ASP A 49 3.75 8.21 6.21
C ASP A 49 3.72 6.90 5.44
N GLY A 50 3.40 5.81 6.15
CA GLY A 50 3.21 4.51 5.54
C GLY A 50 2.50 3.59 6.50
N GLN A 51 1.44 2.94 6.02
CA GLN A 51 0.61 2.05 6.84
C GLN A 51 0.24 0.81 6.05
N GLY A 52 0.31 -0.34 6.72
CA GLY A 52 -0.34 -1.54 6.25
C GLY A 52 -1.77 -1.58 6.75
N LEU A 53 -2.65 -2.20 6.00
CA LEU A 53 -4.06 -2.34 6.36
C LEU A 53 -4.38 -3.78 6.68
N ALA A 54 -5.40 -3.99 7.53
CA ALA A 54 -5.93 -5.32 7.78
C ALA A 54 -6.44 -5.96 6.50
N GLY A 55 -6.51 -7.29 6.47
CA GLY A 55 -6.97 -8.01 5.30
C GLY A 55 -8.39 -7.61 4.87
N PRO A 56 -8.71 -7.77 3.59
CA PRO A 56 -10.01 -7.34 3.06
C PRO A 56 -11.20 -8.04 3.70
N GLU A 57 -11.00 -9.22 4.27
CA GLU A 57 -12.04 -9.94 5.00
C GLU A 57 -12.51 -9.19 6.24
N LEU A 58 -11.73 -8.25 6.75
CA LEU A 58 -12.09 -7.42 7.90
C LEU A 58 -12.65 -6.06 7.49
N ALA A 59 -12.74 -5.79 6.18
CA ALA A 59 -13.21 -4.51 5.68
C ALA A 59 -14.72 -4.36 5.89
N LYS A 60 -15.16 -3.12 6.09
CA LYS A 60 -16.58 -2.74 6.12
C LYS A 60 -16.83 -1.75 4.99
N PHE A 61 -17.94 -1.91 4.31
CA PHE A 61 -18.38 -0.98 3.28
C PHE A 61 -19.64 -0.30 3.78
N VAL A 62 -19.62 1.00 3.87
CA VAL A 62 -20.69 1.78 4.50
C VAL A 62 -21.28 2.75 3.48
N THR A 63 -22.60 2.69 3.31
CA THR A 63 -23.33 3.70 2.54
C THR A 63 -24.40 4.34 3.42
N PHE A 64 -24.70 5.60 3.17
CA PHE A 64 -25.69 6.33 3.93
C PHE A 64 -26.30 7.43 3.05
N ASP A 65 -27.61 7.44 2.97
CA ASP A 65 -28.35 8.44 2.19
C ASP A 65 -28.75 9.68 3.02
N GLY A 66 -28.33 9.74 4.28
CA GLY A 66 -28.64 10.84 5.18
C GLY A 66 -29.93 10.66 5.96
N VAL A 67 -30.66 9.57 5.74
CA VAL A 67 -31.96 9.30 6.40
C VAL A 67 -31.93 7.88 6.96
N GLY A 68 -32.31 7.73 8.23
CA GLY A 68 -32.36 6.42 8.89
C GLY A 68 -30.98 5.92 9.30
N ALA A 69 -30.73 4.63 9.17
CA ALA A 69 -29.48 4.00 9.56
C ALA A 69 -28.55 3.83 8.36
N PRO A 70 -27.23 3.93 8.56
CA PRO A 70 -26.27 3.57 7.50
C PRO A 70 -26.39 2.09 7.14
N VAL A 71 -26.12 1.77 5.87
CA VAL A 71 -26.01 0.39 5.43
C VAL A 71 -24.55 -0.03 5.55
N VAL A 72 -24.29 -1.06 6.33
CA VAL A 72 -22.94 -1.60 6.57
C VAL A 72 -22.90 -3.00 6.02
N THR A 73 -21.97 -3.24 5.09
CA THR A 73 -21.78 -4.55 4.47
C THR A 73 -20.39 -5.05 4.80
N ASP A 74 -20.27 -6.31 5.19
CA ASP A 74 -18.97 -6.93 5.40
C ASP A 74 -18.31 -7.19 4.04
N GLY A 75 -17.01 -6.85 3.95
CA GLY A 75 -16.25 -7.09 2.76
C GLY A 75 -15.55 -8.44 2.74
N PRO A 76 -14.87 -8.75 1.62
CA PRO A 76 -14.87 -7.96 0.40
C PRO A 76 -16.10 -8.25 -0.46
N PHE A 77 -16.43 -7.32 -1.37
CA PHE A 77 -17.41 -7.62 -2.40
C PHE A 77 -16.79 -8.65 -3.36
N PRO A 78 -17.56 -9.69 -3.78
CA PRO A 78 -17.02 -10.70 -4.68
C PRO A 78 -16.51 -10.16 -6.00
N GLU A 79 -17.08 -9.06 -6.48
CA GLU A 79 -16.69 -8.39 -7.73
C GLU A 79 -15.54 -7.40 -7.57
N ALA A 80 -15.07 -7.17 -6.36
CA ALA A 80 -13.95 -6.25 -6.13
C ALA A 80 -12.67 -6.87 -6.67
N LYS A 81 -12.01 -6.18 -7.59
CA LYS A 81 -10.77 -6.65 -8.23
C LYS A 81 -9.52 -6.17 -7.53
N GLU A 82 -9.59 -5.01 -6.90
CA GLU A 82 -8.47 -4.40 -6.22
C GLU A 82 -8.95 -3.87 -4.88
N LEU A 83 -8.23 -4.24 -3.82
CA LEU A 83 -8.47 -3.76 -2.47
C LEU A 83 -7.14 -3.30 -1.91
N LEU A 84 -7.13 -2.10 -1.33
CA LEU A 84 -5.91 -1.52 -0.81
C LEU A 84 -5.33 -2.36 0.33
N ALA A 85 -4.08 -2.74 0.21
CA ALA A 85 -3.35 -3.49 1.24
C ALA A 85 -2.51 -2.59 2.13
N GLY A 86 -2.05 -1.48 1.59
CA GLY A 86 -1.21 -0.55 2.31
C GLY A 86 -0.72 0.57 1.41
N TYR A 87 -0.03 1.54 1.99
CA TYR A 87 0.48 2.66 1.23
C TYR A 87 1.72 3.26 1.88
N ARG A 88 2.48 4.01 1.09
CA ARG A 88 3.48 4.98 1.54
C ARG A 88 3.15 6.32 0.94
N ILE A 89 3.45 7.38 1.68
CA ILE A 89 3.45 8.75 1.15
C ILE A 89 4.88 9.24 1.23
N VAL A 90 5.40 9.72 0.10
CA VAL A 90 6.76 10.24 0.00
C VAL A 90 6.75 11.67 -0.50
N ASP A 91 7.66 12.49 0.03
CA ASP A 91 7.89 13.87 -0.38
C ASP A 91 9.19 13.89 -1.17
N VAL A 92 9.08 14.04 -2.48
CA VAL A 92 10.19 13.79 -3.40
C VAL A 92 10.38 14.94 -4.38
N GLU A 93 11.55 15.01 -4.99
CA GLU A 93 11.88 16.08 -5.94
C GLU A 93 11.12 15.96 -7.26
N SER A 94 10.69 14.75 -7.63
CA SER A 94 10.05 14.51 -8.92
C SER A 94 9.23 13.21 -8.91
N GLU A 95 8.33 13.07 -9.89
CA GLU A 95 7.61 11.81 -10.11
C GLU A 95 8.58 10.67 -10.42
N ALA A 96 9.66 10.96 -11.15
CA ALA A 96 10.68 9.95 -11.46
C ALA A 96 11.26 9.34 -10.18
N ARG A 97 11.49 10.16 -9.15
CA ARG A 97 11.97 9.63 -7.86
C ARG A 97 10.93 8.77 -7.18
N ALA A 98 9.65 9.16 -7.23
CA ALA A 98 8.57 8.33 -6.69
C ALA A 98 8.50 6.98 -7.40
N VAL A 99 8.68 6.95 -8.71
CA VAL A 99 8.72 5.71 -9.49
C VAL A 99 9.90 4.83 -9.08
N GLU A 100 11.07 5.40 -8.82
CA GLU A 100 12.22 4.64 -8.31
C GLU A 100 11.90 3.96 -6.98
N ILE A 101 11.26 4.68 -6.07
CA ILE A 101 10.88 4.12 -4.77
C ILE A 101 9.83 3.03 -4.96
N ALA A 102 8.87 3.24 -5.84
CA ALA A 102 7.86 2.22 -6.17
C ALA A 102 8.51 0.96 -6.74
N ALA A 103 9.53 1.12 -7.59
CA ALA A 103 10.26 -0.02 -8.15
C ALA A 103 10.96 -0.83 -7.04
N LYS A 104 11.58 -0.17 -6.08
CA LYS A 104 12.18 -0.84 -4.92
C LYS A 104 11.13 -1.60 -4.13
N THR A 105 9.97 -0.98 -3.89
CA THR A 105 8.86 -1.62 -3.18
C THR A 105 8.37 -2.86 -3.92
N SER A 106 8.20 -2.75 -5.23
CA SER A 106 7.75 -3.86 -6.08
C SER A 106 8.71 -5.05 -6.04
N ALA A 107 10.00 -4.80 -5.86
CA ALA A 107 11.03 -5.83 -5.82
C ALA A 107 11.24 -6.44 -4.45
N ALA A 108 10.39 -6.15 -3.46
CA ALA A 108 10.50 -6.75 -2.13
C ALA A 108 10.56 -8.27 -2.23
N PRO A 109 11.35 -8.92 -1.36
CA PRO A 109 11.50 -10.37 -1.45
C PRO A 109 10.23 -11.11 -1.06
N GLY A 110 9.92 -12.15 -1.81
CA GLY A 110 8.86 -13.10 -1.53
C GLY A 110 9.43 -14.48 -1.18
N PRO A 111 8.70 -15.55 -1.47
CA PRO A 111 9.17 -16.90 -1.20
C PRO A 111 10.52 -17.16 -1.85
N GLY A 112 11.46 -17.71 -1.08
CA GLY A 112 12.80 -18.00 -1.56
C GLY A 112 13.66 -16.77 -1.84
N GLY A 113 13.23 -15.59 -1.44
CA GLY A 113 13.96 -14.35 -1.65
C GLY A 113 13.76 -13.72 -3.03
N ALA A 114 12.97 -14.33 -3.90
CA ALA A 114 12.71 -13.78 -5.23
C ALA A 114 11.83 -12.53 -5.14
N PRO A 115 12.06 -11.52 -6.00
CA PRO A 115 11.19 -10.34 -6.04
C PRO A 115 9.75 -10.72 -6.31
N ILE A 116 8.81 -10.17 -5.53
CA ILE A 116 7.39 -10.47 -5.73
C ILE A 116 6.81 -9.77 -6.96
N ARG A 117 7.41 -8.68 -7.39
CA ARG A 117 6.99 -7.90 -8.56
C ARG A 117 5.53 -7.42 -8.45
N GLN A 118 5.12 -7.06 -7.24
CA GLN A 118 3.80 -6.51 -7.01
C GLN A 118 3.67 -5.16 -7.72
N PRO A 119 2.62 -4.94 -8.51
CA PRO A 119 2.38 -3.62 -9.09
C PRO A 119 2.13 -2.60 -7.98
N ILE A 120 2.78 -1.46 -8.09
CA ILE A 120 2.61 -0.34 -7.15
C ILE A 120 2.02 0.83 -7.93
N GLU A 121 0.86 1.29 -7.51
CA GLU A 121 0.23 2.46 -8.13
C GLU A 121 0.86 3.72 -7.56
N VAL A 122 1.28 4.65 -8.42
CA VAL A 122 1.90 5.91 -8.04
C VAL A 122 0.95 7.05 -8.38
N ARG A 123 0.51 7.81 -7.38
CA ARG A 123 -0.41 8.93 -7.60
C ARG A 123 0.04 10.16 -6.82
N GLN A 124 0.01 11.31 -7.45
CA GLN A 124 0.34 12.56 -6.76
C GLN A 124 -0.72 12.89 -5.73
N VAL A 125 -0.26 13.29 -4.55
CA VAL A 125 -1.15 13.79 -3.49
C VAL A 125 -1.43 15.26 -3.78
N MET A 126 -2.71 15.57 -3.96
CA MET A 126 -3.12 16.94 -4.32
C MET A 126 -3.39 17.83 -3.12
N GLY A 127 -3.26 17.28 -1.92
CA GLY A 127 -3.54 18.00 -0.68
C GLY A 127 -4.95 17.74 -0.16
N ALA A 128 -5.16 18.13 1.09
CA ALA A 128 -6.46 17.99 1.73
C ALA A 128 -7.32 19.24 1.46
N PRO A 129 -8.66 19.08 1.33
CA PRO A 129 -9.53 20.24 1.32
C PRO A 129 -9.36 21.03 2.60
N THR A 130 -9.22 22.34 2.49
CA THR A 130 -9.10 23.22 3.66
C THR A 130 -10.19 24.28 3.58
N PRO A 131 -10.71 24.72 4.75
CA PRO A 131 -11.63 25.84 4.75
C PRO A 131 -10.96 27.09 4.17
N GLU A 132 -11.70 27.86 3.39
CA GLU A 132 -11.23 29.16 2.93
C GLU A 132 -11.27 30.15 4.09
N LEU A 133 -10.26 30.98 4.17
CA LEU A 133 -10.13 31.98 5.23
C LEU A 133 -10.53 33.35 4.73
#